data_3edc190f932ad19226f2e8e22edd2a67
#
_entry.id   3edc190f932ad19226f2e8e22edd2a67
#
_cell.length_a   1.000
_cell.length_b   1.000
_cell.length_c   1.000
_cell.angle_alpha   90.00
_cell.angle_beta   90.00
_cell.angle_gamma   90.00
#
_symmetry.space_group_name_H-M   'P 1'
#
loop_
_entity.id
_entity.type
_entity.pdbx_description
1 polymer ?
#
loop_
_entity_poly.entity_id
_entity_poly.type
_entity_poly.pdbx_seq_one_letter_code
_entity_poly.pdbx_strand_id
1 'polypeptide(L)'
;GNRKLLMGITSILFVIGMALLWYSPPGAPDGIWIVMFGLILASAMVGFSEVFNNSVLATIETPENSGWLSGMGYGLGYISGLIALILFLLIFVWPGGETENLFGLNTSEYEHIRIVGPLCAIWYALFIIPLFLFTPDLKMKPITTFDSIKIGLTNFINTFKEAKRYKNIFTFLITRMFYQDALNALFVIGGVYASIVVGMT
;
A
#
# COMPACT_ATOMS: atom_id res chain seq x y z
N GLY A 1 -0.48 22.97 5.55
CA GLY A 1 -1.45 22.00 5.03
C GLY A 1 -1.49 20.79 5.96
N ASN A 2 -2.66 20.26 6.18
CA ASN A 2 -2.90 19.14 7.11
C ASN A 2 -2.41 17.81 6.51
N ARG A 3 -1.12 17.68 6.18
CA ARG A 3 -0.55 16.46 5.59
C ARG A 3 -0.77 15.26 6.51
N LYS A 4 -0.48 15.40 7.80
CA LYS A 4 -0.74 14.36 8.80
C LYS A 4 -2.22 13.98 8.88
N LEU A 5 -3.12 14.95 8.79
CA LEU A 5 -4.56 14.67 8.79
C LEU A 5 -4.95 13.83 7.56
N LEU A 6 -4.47 14.21 6.38
CA LEU A 6 -4.75 13.46 5.14
C LEU A 6 -4.14 12.05 5.18
N MET A 7 -2.91 11.92 5.67
CA MET A 7 -2.30 10.60 5.92
C MET A 7 -3.11 9.78 6.91
N GLY A 8 -3.63 10.40 7.98
CA GLY A 8 -4.49 9.73 8.95
C GLY A 8 -5.78 9.22 8.33
N ILE A 9 -6.44 10.04 7.52
CA ILE A 9 -7.69 9.66 6.83
C ILE A 9 -7.43 8.50 5.87
N THR A 10 -6.39 8.59 5.03
CA THR A 10 -6.05 7.51 4.08
C THR A 10 -5.67 6.23 4.80
N SER A 11 -4.96 6.32 5.92
CA SER A 11 -4.59 5.17 6.76
C SER A 11 -5.80 4.49 7.38
N ILE A 12 -6.76 5.25 7.91
CA ILE A 12 -8.00 4.71 8.46
C ILE A 12 -8.81 4.02 7.36
N LEU A 13 -8.94 4.63 6.20
CA LEU A 13 -9.66 4.04 5.08
C LEU A 13 -8.98 2.78 4.54
N PHE A 14 -7.64 2.73 4.53
CA PHE A 14 -6.88 1.51 4.23
C PHE A 14 -7.21 0.38 5.21
N VAL A 15 -7.15 0.66 6.52
CA VAL A 15 -7.45 -0.30 7.58
C VAL A 15 -8.88 -0.83 7.44
N ILE A 16 -9.85 0.05 7.16
CA ILE A 16 -11.25 -0.35 6.90
C ILE A 16 -11.33 -1.25 5.68
N GLY A 17 -10.71 -0.87 4.55
CA GLY A 17 -10.68 -1.65 3.32
C GLY A 17 -10.15 -3.07 3.53
N MET A 18 -9.03 -3.20 4.25
CA MET A 18 -8.45 -4.50 4.58
C MET A 18 -9.29 -5.30 5.58
N ALA A 19 -9.90 -4.66 6.56
CA ALA A 19 -10.79 -5.33 7.52
C ALA A 19 -12.07 -5.87 6.88
N LEU A 20 -12.59 -5.23 5.83
CA LEU A 20 -13.76 -5.70 5.07
C LEU A 20 -13.56 -7.09 4.46
N LEU A 21 -12.32 -7.49 4.17
CA LEU A 21 -12.03 -8.82 3.60
C LEU A 21 -12.45 -9.96 4.54
N TRP A 22 -12.53 -9.71 5.84
CA TRP A 22 -13.04 -10.69 6.81
C TRP A 22 -14.50 -11.08 6.57
N TYR A 23 -15.33 -10.14 6.12
CA TYR A 23 -16.79 -10.30 5.99
C TYR A 23 -17.23 -10.98 4.69
N SER A 24 -16.33 -11.65 3.96
CA SER A 24 -16.64 -12.33 2.72
C SER A 24 -16.41 -13.84 2.82
N PRO A 25 -17.32 -14.61 3.43
CA PRO A 25 -17.24 -16.06 3.43
C PRO A 25 -17.48 -16.63 2.02
N PRO A 26 -16.91 -17.82 1.72
CA PRO A 26 -17.12 -18.49 0.45
C PRO A 26 -18.62 -18.73 0.20
N GLY A 27 -19.07 -18.51 -1.04
CA GLY A 27 -20.47 -18.73 -1.44
C GLY A 27 -21.44 -17.62 -1.01
N ALA A 28 -20.98 -16.57 -0.31
CA ALA A 28 -21.84 -15.42 -0.03
C ALA A 28 -22.18 -14.68 -1.35
N PRO A 29 -23.47 -14.42 -1.63
CA PRO A 29 -23.89 -13.77 -2.90
C PRO A 29 -23.21 -12.40 -3.12
N ASP A 30 -23.03 -11.63 -2.04
CA ASP A 30 -22.46 -10.29 -2.08
C ASP A 30 -20.96 -10.28 -1.71
N GLY A 31 -20.37 -11.44 -1.41
CA GLY A 31 -18.99 -11.54 -0.91
C GLY A 31 -17.97 -10.96 -1.90
N ILE A 32 -18.16 -11.20 -3.19
CA ILE A 32 -17.26 -10.68 -4.23
C ILE A 32 -17.24 -9.15 -4.27
N TRP A 33 -18.38 -8.51 -4.08
CA TRP A 33 -18.49 -7.05 -4.09
C TRP A 33 -17.82 -6.43 -2.88
N ILE A 34 -17.93 -7.08 -1.71
CA ILE A 34 -17.25 -6.65 -0.47
C ILE A 34 -15.73 -6.73 -0.67
N VAL A 35 -15.23 -7.85 -1.19
CA VAL A 35 -13.79 -8.02 -1.47
C VAL A 35 -13.31 -7.01 -2.49
N MET A 36 -14.01 -6.85 -3.61
CA MET A 36 -13.63 -5.89 -4.65
C MET A 36 -13.59 -4.47 -4.10
N PHE A 37 -14.63 -4.06 -3.37
CA PHE A 37 -14.68 -2.73 -2.76
C PHE A 37 -13.55 -2.53 -1.74
N GLY A 38 -13.33 -3.51 -0.85
CA GLY A 38 -12.28 -3.47 0.14
C GLY A 38 -10.88 -3.36 -0.49
N LEU A 39 -10.60 -4.17 -1.51
CA LEU A 39 -9.31 -4.13 -2.22
C LEU A 39 -9.10 -2.84 -3.02
N ILE A 40 -10.13 -2.35 -3.72
CA ILE A 40 -10.05 -1.08 -4.45
C ILE A 40 -9.79 0.07 -3.47
N LEU A 41 -10.54 0.10 -2.36
CA LEU A 41 -10.38 1.13 -1.33
C LEU A 41 -8.97 1.06 -0.74
N ALA A 42 -8.51 -0.12 -0.31
CA ALA A 42 -7.19 -0.28 0.28
C ALA A 42 -6.07 0.10 -0.70
N SER A 43 -6.15 -0.36 -1.95
CA SER A 43 -5.15 -0.06 -2.99
C SER A 43 -5.08 1.44 -3.31
N ALA A 44 -6.23 2.10 -3.42
CA ALA A 44 -6.27 3.54 -3.64
C ALA A 44 -5.68 4.31 -2.44
N MET A 45 -6.04 3.94 -1.22
CA MET A 45 -5.59 4.63 -0.02
C MET A 45 -4.10 4.42 0.27
N VAL A 46 -3.55 3.25 -0.01
CA VAL A 46 -2.10 3.02 0.10
C VAL A 46 -1.33 3.86 -0.92
N GLY A 47 -1.83 3.98 -2.14
CA GLY A 47 -1.21 4.85 -3.15
C GLY A 47 -1.19 6.33 -2.72
N PHE A 48 -2.29 6.84 -2.17
CA PHE A 48 -2.30 8.20 -1.59
C PHE A 48 -1.35 8.34 -0.41
N SER A 49 -1.31 7.36 0.48
CA SER A 49 -0.39 7.36 1.62
C SER A 49 1.07 7.42 1.17
N GLU A 50 1.43 6.69 0.12
CA GLU A 50 2.77 6.71 -0.48
C GLU A 50 3.13 8.10 -1.03
N VAL A 51 2.23 8.75 -1.75
CA VAL A 51 2.44 10.12 -2.24
C VAL A 51 2.69 11.10 -1.08
N PHE A 52 1.90 11.01 -0.01
CA PHE A 52 2.11 11.87 1.16
C PHE A 52 3.43 11.56 1.88
N ASN A 53 3.78 10.28 2.03
CA ASN A 53 5.04 9.86 2.63
C ASN A 53 6.24 10.39 1.83
N ASN A 54 6.22 10.25 0.51
CA ASN A 54 7.26 10.79 -0.36
C ASN A 54 7.36 12.32 -0.27
N SER A 55 6.22 13.02 -0.07
CA SER A 55 6.23 14.46 0.13
C SER A 55 6.84 14.88 1.48
N VAL A 56 6.75 14.03 2.50
CA VAL A 56 7.43 14.25 3.79
C VAL A 56 8.92 13.94 3.65
N LEU A 57 9.27 12.84 3.00
CA LEU A 57 10.66 12.47 2.74
C LEU A 57 11.42 13.61 2.07
N ALA A 58 10.86 14.21 1.03
CA ALA A 58 11.43 15.35 0.32
C ALA A 58 11.68 16.61 1.19
N THR A 59 11.14 16.67 2.40
CA THR A 59 11.37 17.78 3.33
C THR A 59 12.47 17.53 4.35
N ILE A 60 12.86 16.27 4.54
CA ILE A 60 13.90 15.85 5.49
C ILE A 60 15.19 15.42 4.78
N GLU A 61 15.13 15.13 3.50
CA GLU A 61 16.30 14.75 2.71
C GLU A 61 17.15 15.97 2.32
N THR A 62 18.45 15.73 2.17
CA THR A 62 19.40 16.65 1.54
C THR A 62 19.89 16.01 0.25
N PRO A 63 20.41 16.80 -0.73
CA PRO A 63 20.93 16.24 -1.99
C PRO A 63 21.97 15.13 -1.78
N GLU A 64 22.73 15.20 -0.68
CA GLU A 64 23.80 14.24 -0.38
C GLU A 64 23.26 12.91 0.18
N ASN A 65 22.11 12.92 0.90
CA ASN A 65 21.57 11.73 1.57
C ASN A 65 20.27 11.18 0.96
N SER A 66 19.71 11.85 -0.03
CA SER A 66 18.43 11.51 -0.67
C SER A 66 18.39 10.06 -1.17
N GLY A 67 19.42 9.63 -1.91
CA GLY A 67 19.51 8.27 -2.43
C GLY A 67 19.60 7.21 -1.33
N TRP A 68 20.38 7.47 -0.28
CA TRP A 68 20.54 6.55 0.85
C TRP A 68 19.23 6.43 1.66
N LEU A 69 18.60 7.56 1.95
CA LEU A 69 17.36 7.60 2.75
C LEU A 69 16.21 6.90 2.01
N SER A 70 16.06 7.18 0.72
CA SER A 70 15.08 6.52 -0.14
C SER A 70 15.35 5.01 -0.26
N GLY A 71 16.60 4.61 -0.49
CA GLY A 71 17.00 3.20 -0.57
C GLY A 71 16.75 2.44 0.73
N MET A 72 17.08 3.03 1.88
CA MET A 72 16.76 2.45 3.19
C MET A 72 15.25 2.30 3.41
N GLY A 73 14.47 3.32 3.07
CA GLY A 73 13.01 3.27 3.21
C GLY A 73 12.40 2.11 2.42
N TYR A 74 12.78 1.95 1.15
CA TYR A 74 12.35 0.83 0.33
C TYR A 74 12.86 -0.52 0.85
N GLY A 75 14.14 -0.63 1.21
CA GLY A 75 14.73 -1.86 1.74
C GLY A 75 14.04 -2.35 3.01
N LEU A 76 13.81 -1.47 3.98
CA LEU A 76 13.07 -1.79 5.20
C LEU A 76 11.62 -2.17 4.92
N GLY A 77 10.99 -1.52 3.95
CA GLY A 77 9.63 -1.86 3.50
C GLY A 77 9.55 -3.30 2.96
N TYR A 78 10.48 -3.71 2.11
CA TYR A 78 10.53 -5.09 1.61
C TYR A 78 10.82 -6.11 2.71
N ILE A 79 11.75 -5.83 3.62
CA ILE A 79 12.06 -6.70 4.76
C ILE A 79 10.81 -6.85 5.65
N SER A 80 10.14 -5.76 5.98
CA SER A 80 8.90 -5.79 6.77
C SER A 80 7.80 -6.59 6.08
N GLY A 81 7.64 -6.43 4.77
CA GLY A 81 6.67 -7.19 3.97
C GLY A 81 6.97 -8.69 3.97
N LEU A 82 8.24 -9.09 3.81
CA LEU A 82 8.65 -10.50 3.88
C LEU A 82 8.42 -11.09 5.28
N ILE A 83 8.75 -10.34 6.34
CA ILE A 83 8.50 -10.79 7.71
C ILE A 83 6.99 -11.00 7.92
N ALA A 84 6.15 -10.05 7.53
CA ALA A 84 4.71 -10.16 7.65
C ALA A 84 4.17 -11.39 6.87
N LEU A 85 4.62 -11.56 5.62
CA LEU A 85 4.23 -12.68 4.77
C LEU A 85 4.58 -14.03 5.42
N ILE A 86 5.82 -14.18 5.90
CA ILE A 86 6.28 -15.43 6.54
C ILE A 86 5.50 -15.69 7.82
N LEU A 87 5.30 -14.66 8.67
CA LEU A 87 4.56 -14.80 9.91
C LEU A 87 3.10 -15.20 9.65
N PHE A 88 2.43 -14.54 8.72
CA PHE A 88 1.02 -14.84 8.43
C PHE A 88 0.86 -16.21 7.77
N LEU A 89 1.78 -16.57 6.88
CA LEU A 89 1.80 -17.89 6.25
C LEU A 89 2.00 -19.00 7.27
N LEU A 90 3.03 -18.91 8.12
CA LEU A 90 3.37 -19.96 9.06
C LEU A 90 2.40 -20.08 10.24
N ILE A 91 1.79 -18.97 10.67
CA ILE A 91 0.94 -18.97 11.87
C ILE A 91 -0.53 -19.24 11.52
N PHE A 92 -1.02 -18.73 10.40
CA PHE A 92 -2.44 -18.74 10.09
C PHE A 92 -2.78 -19.59 8.86
N VAL A 93 -2.01 -19.51 7.78
CA VAL A 93 -2.36 -20.15 6.50
C VAL A 93 -1.90 -21.59 6.45
N TRP A 94 -0.65 -21.87 6.78
CA TRP A 94 -0.08 -23.23 6.72
C TRP A 94 -0.74 -24.24 7.66
N PRO A 95 -1.01 -23.92 8.95
CA PRO A 95 -1.67 -24.87 9.87
C PRO A 95 -3.11 -25.22 9.51
N GLY A 96 -3.72 -24.52 8.55
CA GLY A 96 -5.12 -24.69 8.15
C GLY A 96 -5.44 -25.96 7.35
N GLY A 97 -4.44 -26.80 7.04
CA GLY A 97 -4.66 -27.96 6.15
C GLY A 97 -5.25 -29.19 6.81
N GLU A 98 -4.81 -29.60 7.99
CA GLU A 98 -5.22 -30.89 8.62
C GLU A 98 -5.20 -30.87 10.17
N THR A 99 -4.72 -29.83 10.82
CA THR A 99 -4.65 -29.73 12.29
C THR A 99 -5.48 -28.57 12.79
N GLU A 100 -6.03 -28.70 14.01
CA GLU A 100 -6.73 -27.61 14.69
C GLU A 100 -5.86 -26.34 14.64
N ASN A 101 -6.39 -25.31 13.99
CA ASN A 101 -5.73 -24.00 13.95
C ASN A 101 -5.46 -23.54 15.36
N LEU A 102 -4.27 -22.99 15.61
CA LEU A 102 -3.84 -22.40 16.89
C LEU A 102 -4.87 -21.42 17.49
N PHE A 103 -5.76 -20.88 16.68
CA PHE A 103 -6.77 -19.87 17.06
C PHE A 103 -8.22 -20.32 16.88
N GLY A 104 -8.47 -21.61 16.58
CA GLY A 104 -9.83 -22.14 16.39
C GLY A 104 -10.54 -21.60 15.15
N LEU A 105 -9.80 -21.18 14.12
CA LEU A 105 -10.37 -20.65 12.86
C LEU A 105 -10.99 -21.78 12.04
N ASN A 106 -12.16 -21.53 11.47
CA ASN A 106 -12.88 -22.50 10.66
C ASN A 106 -12.28 -22.62 9.26
N THR A 107 -11.66 -23.75 8.96
CA THR A 107 -11.03 -24.03 7.66
C THR A 107 -12.05 -24.20 6.54
N SER A 108 -13.26 -24.71 6.84
CA SER A 108 -14.32 -24.89 5.84
C SER A 108 -14.87 -23.55 5.31
N GLU A 109 -14.76 -22.50 6.10
CA GLU A 109 -15.14 -21.12 5.73
C GLU A 109 -13.94 -20.27 5.30
N TYR A 110 -12.77 -20.88 5.13
CA TYR A 110 -11.52 -20.19 4.78
C TYR A 110 -11.15 -19.03 5.74
N GLU A 111 -11.54 -19.11 7.00
CA GLU A 111 -11.22 -18.07 7.99
C GLU A 111 -9.71 -17.88 8.16
N HIS A 112 -8.93 -18.96 8.08
CA HIS A 112 -7.46 -18.94 8.12
C HIS A 112 -6.83 -18.14 6.99
N ILE A 113 -7.51 -17.96 5.86
CA ILE A 113 -7.08 -17.10 4.74
C ILE A 113 -7.66 -15.69 4.90
N ARG A 114 -8.94 -15.58 5.27
CA ARG A 114 -9.65 -14.30 5.40
C ARG A 114 -9.06 -13.41 6.48
N ILE A 115 -8.49 -13.99 7.55
CA ILE A 115 -7.84 -13.24 8.63
C ILE A 115 -6.62 -12.43 8.16
N VAL A 116 -6.02 -12.81 7.04
CA VAL A 116 -4.85 -12.08 6.48
C VAL A 116 -5.17 -10.62 6.20
N GLY A 117 -6.40 -10.29 5.76
CA GLY A 117 -6.84 -8.91 5.58
C GLY A 117 -6.74 -8.08 6.85
N PRO A 118 -7.47 -8.43 7.93
CA PRO A 118 -7.33 -7.79 9.23
C PRO A 118 -5.91 -7.77 9.79
N LEU A 119 -5.12 -8.83 9.61
CA LEU A 119 -3.72 -8.86 10.05
C LEU A 119 -2.86 -7.84 9.32
N CYS A 120 -3.03 -7.69 8.01
CA CYS A 120 -2.38 -6.62 7.25
C CYS A 120 -2.80 -5.24 7.73
N ALA A 121 -4.08 -5.05 8.08
CA ALA A 121 -4.57 -3.80 8.66
C ALA A 121 -3.90 -3.47 9.99
N ILE A 122 -3.78 -4.45 10.88
CA ILE A 122 -3.10 -4.30 12.18
C ILE A 122 -1.61 -4.02 11.97
N TRP A 123 -0.95 -4.78 11.10
CA TRP A 123 0.45 -4.59 10.77
C TRP A 123 0.73 -3.17 10.27
N TYR A 124 -0.06 -2.72 9.31
CA TYR A 124 0.03 -1.35 8.80
C TYR A 124 -0.21 -0.31 9.89
N ALA A 125 -1.28 -0.47 10.68
CA ALA A 125 -1.61 0.46 11.76
C ALA A 125 -0.48 0.56 12.80
N LEU A 126 0.14 -0.57 13.16
CA LEU A 126 1.25 -0.60 14.12
C LEU A 126 2.46 0.19 13.61
N PHE A 127 2.86 -0.04 12.35
CA PHE A 127 4.06 0.57 11.79
C PHE A 127 3.88 2.00 11.31
N ILE A 128 2.64 2.49 11.13
CA ILE A 128 2.41 3.89 10.80
C ILE A 128 2.39 4.81 12.04
N ILE A 129 2.17 4.27 13.24
CA ILE A 129 2.15 5.04 14.49
C ILE A 129 3.43 5.88 14.69
N PRO A 130 4.65 5.33 14.54
CA PRO A 130 5.88 6.10 14.70
C PRO A 130 5.93 7.33 13.78
N LEU A 131 5.42 7.23 12.56
CA LEU A 131 5.37 8.36 11.64
C LEU A 131 4.52 9.50 12.21
N PHE A 132 3.35 9.20 12.79
CA PHE A 132 2.50 10.21 13.41
C PHE A 132 3.11 10.82 14.67
N LEU A 133 3.87 10.04 15.44
CA LEU A 133 4.47 10.49 16.69
C LEU A 133 5.72 11.33 16.45
N PHE A 134 6.60 10.90 15.54
CA PHE A 134 7.94 11.47 15.43
C PHE A 134 8.15 12.41 14.25
N THR A 135 7.27 12.39 13.23
CA THR A 135 7.44 13.28 12.08
C THR A 135 6.84 14.66 12.39
N PRO A 136 7.58 15.76 12.22
CA PRO A 136 7.05 17.11 12.43
C PRO A 136 6.01 17.45 11.36
N ASP A 137 4.91 18.09 11.77
CA ASP A 137 3.94 18.63 10.82
C ASP A 137 4.41 20.00 10.33
N LEU A 138 4.56 20.14 9.02
CA LEU A 138 4.96 21.41 8.42
C LEU A 138 3.77 22.37 8.44
N LYS A 139 3.87 23.41 9.22
CA LYS A 139 2.89 24.50 9.25
C LYS A 139 2.88 25.21 7.89
N MET A 140 1.95 24.85 7.03
CA MET A 140 1.68 25.57 5.80
C MET A 140 0.56 26.60 6.03
N LYS A 141 0.59 27.71 5.28
CA LYS A 141 -0.50 28.69 5.33
C LYS A 141 -1.82 28.01 4.96
N PRO A 142 -2.92 28.31 5.67
CA PRO A 142 -4.23 27.79 5.33
C PRO A 142 -4.62 28.28 3.92
N ILE A 143 -4.72 27.33 2.99
CA ILE A 143 -5.20 27.58 1.62
C ILE A 143 -6.54 26.85 1.52
N THR A 144 -7.52 27.47 0.88
CA THR A 144 -8.82 26.83 0.63
C THR A 144 -8.64 25.54 -0.15
N THR A 145 -9.44 24.51 0.15
CA THR A 145 -9.34 23.18 -0.50
C THR A 145 -9.45 23.30 -2.03
N PHE A 146 -10.33 24.16 -2.50
CA PHE A 146 -10.50 24.40 -3.94
C PHE A 146 -9.27 25.03 -4.60
N ASP A 147 -8.67 26.02 -3.94
CA ASP A 147 -7.43 26.63 -4.42
C ASP A 147 -6.26 25.66 -4.41
N SER A 148 -6.20 24.77 -3.40
CA SER A 148 -5.19 23.72 -3.33
C SER A 148 -5.28 22.76 -4.51
N ILE A 149 -6.49 22.34 -4.91
CA ILE A 149 -6.72 21.48 -6.07
C ILE A 149 -6.31 22.19 -7.35
N LYS A 150 -6.73 23.45 -7.52
CA LYS A 150 -6.39 24.25 -8.70
C LYS A 150 -4.88 24.47 -8.84
N ILE A 151 -4.21 24.82 -7.74
CA ILE A 151 -2.76 24.99 -7.70
C ILE A 151 -2.06 23.66 -8.00
N GLY A 152 -2.51 22.56 -7.39
CA GLY A 152 -1.96 21.22 -7.63
C GLY A 152 -2.07 20.83 -9.09
N LEU A 153 -3.24 21.01 -9.71
CA LEU A 153 -3.47 20.69 -11.13
C LEU A 153 -2.62 21.56 -12.05
N THR A 154 -2.54 22.86 -11.75
CA THR A 154 -1.71 23.81 -12.53
C THR A 154 -0.23 23.43 -12.44
N ASN A 155 0.25 23.11 -11.24
CA ASN A 155 1.63 22.67 -11.02
C ASN A 155 1.91 21.36 -11.74
N PHE A 156 0.98 20.39 -11.70
CA PHE A 156 1.11 19.14 -12.44
C PHE A 156 1.27 19.36 -13.94
N ILE A 157 0.40 20.19 -14.54
CA ILE A 157 0.46 20.50 -15.98
C ILE A 157 1.78 21.23 -16.31
N ASN A 158 2.21 22.17 -15.49
CA ASN A 158 3.45 22.90 -15.71
C ASN A 158 4.68 21.99 -15.58
N THR A 159 4.71 21.13 -14.56
CA THR A 159 5.79 20.14 -14.38
C THR A 159 5.85 19.17 -15.57
N PHE A 160 4.70 18.73 -16.07
CA PHE A 160 4.64 17.85 -17.25
C PHE A 160 5.16 18.55 -18.52
N LYS A 161 4.80 19.83 -18.71
CA LYS A 161 5.32 20.63 -19.82
C LYS A 161 6.84 20.85 -19.72
N GLU A 162 7.31 21.09 -18.50
CA GLU A 162 8.73 21.29 -18.22
C GLU A 162 9.53 19.98 -18.39
N ALA A 163 9.00 18.86 -17.92
CA ALA A 163 9.61 17.53 -18.11
C ALA A 163 9.79 17.20 -19.58
N LYS A 164 8.82 17.54 -20.44
CA LYS A 164 8.92 17.36 -21.90
C LYS A 164 10.10 18.14 -22.52
N ARG A 165 10.50 19.24 -21.92
CA ARG A 165 11.65 20.05 -22.38
C ARG A 165 12.97 19.32 -22.19
N TYR A 166 13.04 18.44 -21.18
CA TYR A 166 14.22 17.63 -20.86
C TYR A 166 14.03 16.19 -21.34
N LYS A 167 14.40 15.94 -22.60
CA LYS A 167 14.20 14.65 -23.27
C LYS A 167 14.65 13.44 -22.43
N ASN A 168 15.79 13.53 -21.78
CA ASN A 168 16.34 12.44 -20.96
C ASN A 168 15.46 12.16 -19.73
N ILE A 169 14.97 13.21 -19.03
CA ILE A 169 14.09 13.08 -17.88
C ILE A 169 12.75 12.50 -18.32
N PHE A 170 12.19 13.00 -19.42
CA PHE A 170 10.92 12.50 -19.94
C PHE A 170 10.99 11.02 -20.33
N THR A 171 12.07 10.63 -21.08
CA THR A 171 12.30 9.24 -21.45
C THR A 171 12.43 8.35 -20.21
N PHE A 172 13.21 8.79 -19.20
CA PHE A 172 13.36 8.06 -17.96
C PHE A 172 12.01 7.85 -17.24
N LEU A 173 11.18 8.88 -17.14
CA LEU A 173 9.86 8.80 -16.48
C LEU A 173 8.94 7.80 -17.20
N ILE A 174 8.89 7.83 -18.53
CA ILE A 174 8.09 6.89 -19.32
C ILE A 174 8.60 5.46 -19.16
N THR A 175 9.91 5.25 -19.25
CA THR A 175 10.53 3.92 -19.06
C THR A 175 10.24 3.39 -17.68
N ARG A 176 10.35 4.23 -16.63
CA ARG A 176 10.05 3.85 -15.24
C ARG A 176 8.58 3.48 -15.06
N MET A 177 7.66 4.17 -15.71
CA MET A 177 6.24 3.85 -15.68
C MET A 177 5.98 2.42 -16.18
N PHE A 178 6.44 2.08 -17.38
CA PHE A 178 6.27 0.74 -17.95
C PHE A 178 6.98 -0.34 -17.13
N TYR A 179 8.18 -0.05 -16.64
CA TYR A 179 8.93 -0.97 -15.81
C TYR A 179 8.19 -1.26 -14.49
N GLN A 180 7.66 -0.23 -13.84
CA GLN A 180 6.92 -0.38 -12.60
C GLN A 180 5.62 -1.16 -12.79
N ASP A 181 4.89 -0.91 -13.88
CA ASP A 181 3.67 -1.64 -14.22
C ASP A 181 3.97 -3.12 -14.49
N ALA A 182 5.05 -3.43 -15.20
CA ALA A 182 5.47 -4.80 -15.45
C ALA A 182 5.84 -5.54 -14.16
N LEU A 183 6.55 -4.89 -13.23
CA LEU A 183 6.87 -5.47 -11.92
C LEU A 183 5.59 -5.71 -11.09
N ASN A 184 4.68 -4.74 -11.03
CA ASN A 184 3.43 -4.90 -10.30
C ASN A 184 2.60 -6.05 -10.89
N ALA A 185 2.50 -6.15 -12.21
CA ALA A 185 1.83 -7.26 -12.88
C ALA A 185 2.47 -8.62 -12.52
N LEU A 186 3.81 -8.70 -12.50
CA LEU A 186 4.54 -9.90 -12.12
C LEU A 186 4.21 -10.32 -10.68
N PHE A 187 4.20 -9.41 -9.73
CA PHE A 187 3.88 -9.71 -8.33
C PHE A 187 2.42 -10.16 -8.14
N VAL A 188 1.48 -9.55 -8.86
CA VAL A 188 0.05 -9.91 -8.76
C VAL A 188 -0.25 -11.24 -9.46
N ILE A 189 0.25 -11.43 -10.68
CA ILE A 189 -0.09 -12.59 -11.51
C ILE A 189 0.85 -13.77 -11.23
N GLY A 190 2.08 -13.52 -10.79
CA GLY A 190 3.11 -14.55 -10.60
C GLY A 190 2.69 -15.68 -9.66
N GLY A 191 2.05 -15.34 -8.54
CA GLY A 191 1.53 -16.34 -7.60
C GLY A 191 0.41 -17.18 -8.21
N VAL A 192 -0.52 -16.55 -8.91
CA VAL A 192 -1.63 -17.23 -9.61
C VAL A 192 -1.09 -18.13 -10.73
N TYR A 193 -0.11 -17.66 -11.50
CA TYR A 193 0.55 -18.44 -12.53
C TYR A 193 1.27 -19.66 -11.94
N ALA A 194 2.00 -19.48 -10.85
CA ALA A 194 2.71 -20.58 -10.17
C ALA A 194 1.74 -21.67 -9.68
N SER A 195 0.61 -21.29 -9.10
CA SER A 195 -0.39 -22.25 -8.61
C SER A 195 -1.13 -22.98 -9.73
N ILE A 196 -1.56 -22.25 -10.79
CA ILE A 196 -2.40 -22.83 -11.85
C ILE A 196 -1.56 -23.56 -12.90
N VAL A 197 -0.44 -22.97 -13.34
CA VAL A 197 0.32 -23.48 -14.49
C VAL A 197 1.44 -24.42 -14.05
N VAL A 198 2.11 -24.11 -12.95
CA VAL A 198 3.23 -24.92 -12.44
C VAL A 198 2.76 -25.97 -11.43
N GLY A 199 1.52 -25.87 -10.91
CA GLY A 199 0.97 -26.80 -9.94
C GLY A 199 1.64 -26.71 -8.56
N MET A 200 2.18 -25.54 -8.23
CA MET A 200 2.71 -25.26 -6.89
C MET A 200 1.53 -25.08 -5.93
N THR A 201 1.26 -26.07 -5.11
CA THR A 201 0.25 -26.05 -4.02
C THR A 201 0.93 -25.88 -2.68
#